data_20122578c4346113467f2825bce19bd7
#
_entry.id   20122578c4346113467f2825bce19bd7
#
_cell.length_a   1.000
_cell.length_b   1.000
_cell.length_c   1.000
_cell.angle_alpha   90.00
_cell.angle_beta   90.00
_cell.angle_gamma   90.00
#
_symmetry.space_group_name_H-M   'P 1'
#
loop_
_entity.id
_entity.type
_entity.pdbx_description
1 polymer ?
#
loop_
_entity_poly.entity_id
_entity_poly.type
_entity_poly.pdbx_seq_one_letter_code
_entity_poly.pdbx_strand_id
1 'polypeptide(L)'
;MSQRENDIGALFAVLGQLSLGTTVKRNAALPERVSDQAMAILRDGEMGEPEVSLSPLTYHWQHQVAIEIFVADPDASERDKRMDGLLVELAALIEADRTLGGVIEYAEIGPPKFDELAPDGVSGIKACLLPVVLHYSSSGPLN
;
A
#
# COMPACT_ATOMS: atom_id res chain seq x y z
N MET A 1 -10.24 -17.90 -5.22
CA MET A 1 -9.16 -16.91 -5.38
C MET A 1 -7.91 -17.39 -4.67
N SER A 2 -6.73 -16.98 -5.15
CA SER A 2 -5.48 -17.30 -4.47
C SER A 2 -5.38 -16.54 -3.13
N GLN A 3 -4.53 -17.04 -2.23
CA GLN A 3 -4.22 -16.35 -0.99
C GLN A 3 -3.65 -14.95 -1.27
N ARG A 4 -2.72 -14.87 -2.24
CA ARG A 4 -2.14 -13.60 -2.68
C ARG A 4 -3.21 -12.56 -3.04
N GLU A 5 -4.20 -12.94 -3.83
CA GLU A 5 -5.24 -12.02 -4.28
C GLU A 5 -6.16 -11.61 -3.11
N ASN A 6 -6.46 -12.53 -2.21
CA ASN A 6 -7.22 -12.24 -1.01
C ASN A 6 -6.49 -11.23 -0.12
N ASP A 7 -5.19 -11.40 0.04
CA ASP A 7 -4.36 -10.55 0.89
C ASP A 7 -4.25 -9.13 0.35
N ILE A 8 -3.99 -9.01 -0.94
CA ILE A 8 -3.91 -7.70 -1.60
C ILE A 8 -5.29 -7.00 -1.57
N GLY A 9 -6.36 -7.76 -1.81
CA GLY A 9 -7.72 -7.25 -1.73
C GLY A 9 -8.08 -6.74 -0.34
N ALA A 10 -7.63 -7.42 0.70
CA ALA A 10 -7.85 -6.99 2.09
C ALA A 10 -7.11 -5.67 2.38
N LEU A 11 -5.87 -5.52 1.93
CA LEU A 11 -5.14 -4.27 2.07
C LEU A 11 -5.80 -3.15 1.27
N PHE A 12 -6.26 -3.44 0.05
CA PHE A 12 -7.00 -2.48 -0.77
C PHE A 12 -8.25 -1.96 -0.05
N ALA A 13 -8.97 -2.85 0.64
CA ALA A 13 -10.14 -2.47 1.42
C ALA A 13 -9.79 -1.53 2.58
N VAL A 14 -8.64 -1.74 3.22
CA VAL A 14 -8.14 -0.83 4.27
C VAL A 14 -7.85 0.55 3.68
N LEU A 15 -7.23 0.62 2.51
CA LEU A 15 -6.98 1.91 1.83
C LEU A 15 -8.28 2.65 1.51
N GLY A 16 -9.36 1.93 1.24
CA GLY A 16 -10.67 2.52 1.01
C GLY A 16 -11.26 3.23 2.23
N GLN A 17 -10.69 3.04 3.42
CA GLN A 17 -11.10 3.71 4.66
C GLN A 17 -10.37 5.04 4.89
N LEU A 18 -9.42 5.41 4.03
CA LEU A 18 -8.74 6.71 4.13
C LEU A 18 -9.73 7.86 3.98
N SER A 19 -9.34 9.03 4.47
CA SER A 19 -10.18 10.23 4.53
C SER A 19 -10.90 10.53 3.22
N LEU A 20 -12.07 11.14 3.33
CA LEU A 20 -12.87 11.58 2.20
C LEU A 20 -12.02 12.44 1.24
N GLY A 21 -12.19 12.21 -0.05
CA GLY A 21 -11.43 12.89 -1.10
C GLY A 21 -10.17 12.15 -1.53
N THR A 22 -9.84 11.00 -0.91
CA THR A 22 -8.74 10.16 -1.38
C THR A 22 -9.25 9.12 -2.38
N THR A 23 -8.75 9.21 -3.61
CA THR A 23 -9.04 8.21 -4.65
C THR A 23 -8.06 7.05 -4.51
N VAL A 24 -8.57 5.82 -4.42
CA VAL A 24 -7.75 4.62 -4.27
C VAL A 24 -7.86 3.75 -5.51
N LYS A 25 -6.71 3.37 -6.07
CA LYS A 25 -6.62 2.52 -7.27
C LYS A 25 -5.62 1.40 -7.05
N ARG A 26 -5.70 0.37 -7.89
CA ARG A 26 -4.76 -0.75 -7.89
C ARG A 26 -4.08 -0.85 -9.24
N ASN A 27 -2.74 -0.92 -9.24
CA ASN A 27 -1.89 -1.10 -10.43
C ASN A 27 -2.16 -0.09 -11.56
N ALA A 28 -2.65 1.10 -11.22
CA ALA A 28 -2.95 2.14 -12.20
C ALA A 28 -1.67 2.81 -12.70
N ALA A 29 -1.75 3.43 -13.87
CA ALA A 29 -0.66 4.26 -14.39
C ALA A 29 -0.44 5.47 -13.47
N LEU A 30 0.79 6.02 -13.47
CA LEU A 30 1.08 7.24 -12.74
C LEU A 30 0.14 8.36 -13.21
N PRO A 31 -0.45 9.12 -12.27
CA PRO A 31 -1.39 10.16 -12.64
C PRO A 31 -0.70 11.36 -13.26
N GLU A 32 -1.27 11.90 -14.33
CA GLU A 32 -0.84 13.20 -14.89
C GLU A 32 -1.32 14.34 -14.00
N ARG A 33 -2.42 14.12 -13.28
CA ARG A 33 -2.96 15.03 -12.28
C ARG A 33 -3.60 14.23 -11.17
N VAL A 34 -3.66 14.79 -9.98
CA VAL A 34 -4.29 14.16 -8.82
C VAL A 34 -5.70 14.70 -8.68
N SER A 35 -6.70 13.82 -8.82
CA SER A 35 -8.09 14.14 -8.55
C SER A 35 -8.33 14.22 -7.04
N ASP A 36 -9.33 14.98 -6.63
CA ASP A 36 -9.79 15.06 -5.24
C ASP A 36 -8.69 15.40 -4.21
N GLN A 37 -7.59 16.03 -4.67
CA GLN A 37 -6.47 16.47 -3.85
C GLN A 37 -5.57 15.35 -3.30
N ALA A 38 -5.99 14.09 -3.33
CA ALA A 38 -5.17 12.97 -2.90
C ALA A 38 -5.51 11.70 -3.67
N MET A 39 -4.50 10.85 -3.89
CA MET A 39 -4.65 9.56 -4.56
C MET A 39 -3.69 8.56 -3.96
N ALA A 40 -4.15 7.34 -3.78
CA ALA A 40 -3.30 6.21 -3.36
C ALA A 40 -3.41 5.10 -4.41
N ILE A 41 -2.26 4.56 -4.83
CA ILE A 41 -2.19 3.45 -5.77
C ILE A 41 -1.50 2.29 -5.08
N LEU A 42 -2.21 1.17 -4.94
CA LEU A 42 -1.64 -0.07 -4.43
C LEU A 42 -1.01 -0.85 -5.58
N ARG A 43 0.28 -1.15 -5.45
CA ARG A 43 1.02 -1.98 -6.39
C ARG A 43 1.18 -3.38 -5.82
N ASP A 44 0.96 -4.40 -6.64
CA ASP A 44 1.07 -5.80 -6.23
C ASP A 44 2.49 -6.19 -5.78
N GLY A 45 3.50 -5.50 -6.27
CA GLY A 45 4.87 -5.70 -5.86
C GLY A 45 5.42 -7.08 -6.21
N GLU A 46 6.26 -7.61 -5.31
CA GLU A 46 6.96 -8.87 -5.52
C GLU A 46 6.78 -9.81 -4.33
N MET A 47 6.43 -11.07 -4.62
CA MET A 47 6.26 -12.08 -3.58
C MET A 47 7.59 -12.51 -2.96
N GLY A 48 8.69 -12.42 -3.70
CA GLY A 48 10.00 -12.89 -3.24
C GLY A 48 10.11 -14.40 -3.17
N GLU A 49 11.15 -14.89 -2.53
CA GLU A 49 11.40 -16.32 -2.31
C GLU A 49 10.71 -16.76 -1.02
N PRO A 50 9.86 -17.80 -1.07
CA PRO A 50 9.20 -18.28 0.13
C PRO A 50 10.10 -19.16 0.98
N GLU A 51 9.84 -19.20 2.27
CA GLU A 51 10.33 -20.27 3.13
C GLU A 51 9.32 -21.42 3.07
N VAL A 52 9.81 -22.65 2.96
CA VAL A 52 8.96 -23.83 2.80
C VAL A 52 9.09 -24.73 4.02
N SER A 53 7.97 -25.11 4.61
CA SER A 53 7.91 -26.09 5.67
C SER A 53 7.10 -27.30 5.21
N LEU A 54 7.39 -28.46 5.81
CA LEU A 54 6.75 -29.73 5.47
C LEU A 54 5.84 -30.19 6.60
N SER A 55 4.90 -31.09 6.27
CA SER A 55 3.99 -31.77 7.21
C SER A 55 3.04 -30.84 7.95
N PRO A 56 2.17 -30.11 7.25
CA PRO A 56 1.92 -30.13 5.80
C PRO A 56 2.85 -29.20 5.02
N LEU A 57 2.96 -29.43 3.72
CA LEU A 57 3.71 -28.55 2.83
C LEU A 57 3.10 -27.15 2.86
N THR A 58 3.88 -26.17 3.28
CA THR A 58 3.42 -24.79 3.45
C THR A 58 4.48 -23.83 2.92
N TYR A 59 4.04 -22.85 2.16
CA TYR A 59 4.87 -21.75 1.65
C TYR A 59 4.62 -20.52 2.49
N HIS A 60 5.67 -20.00 3.12
CA HIS A 60 5.61 -18.79 3.96
C HIS A 60 6.19 -17.61 3.19
N TRP A 61 5.39 -16.58 2.99
CA TRP A 61 5.72 -15.44 2.15
C TRP A 61 5.97 -14.17 2.96
N GLN A 62 6.93 -13.37 2.51
CA GLN A 62 7.13 -11.98 2.90
C GLN A 62 6.92 -11.14 1.64
N HIS A 63 5.66 -10.96 1.27
CA HIS A 63 5.28 -10.31 0.02
C HIS A 63 5.41 -8.80 0.14
N GLN A 64 6.30 -8.21 -0.65
CA GLN A 64 6.54 -6.79 -0.65
C GLN A 64 5.58 -6.10 -1.62
N VAL A 65 4.62 -5.37 -1.08
CA VAL A 65 3.73 -4.50 -1.85
C VAL A 65 4.15 -3.05 -1.65
N ALA A 66 3.68 -2.17 -2.51
CA ALA A 66 3.97 -0.75 -2.41
C ALA A 66 2.68 0.06 -2.50
N ILE A 67 2.59 1.10 -1.68
CA ILE A 67 1.51 2.07 -1.75
C ILE A 67 2.12 3.39 -2.20
N GLU A 68 1.69 3.86 -3.37
CA GLU A 68 2.11 5.15 -3.91
C GLU A 68 1.05 6.18 -3.55
N ILE A 69 1.47 7.24 -2.83
CA ILE A 69 0.55 8.27 -2.36
C ILE A 69 0.92 9.59 -3.02
N PHE A 70 -0.10 10.26 -3.58
CA PHE A 70 0.05 11.55 -4.27
C PHE A 70 -0.88 12.56 -3.62
N VAL A 71 -0.36 13.73 -3.30
CA VAL A 71 -1.13 14.83 -2.74
C VAL A 71 -0.91 16.07 -3.61
N ALA A 72 -2.01 16.71 -4.00
CA ALA A 72 -1.99 17.94 -4.77
C ALA A 72 -2.52 19.10 -3.95
N ASP A 73 -1.75 20.18 -3.87
CA ASP A 73 -2.16 21.44 -3.30
C ASP A 73 -1.20 22.53 -3.81
N PRO A 74 -1.68 23.71 -4.21
CA PRO A 74 -0.80 24.81 -4.64
C PRO A 74 0.12 25.31 -3.51
N ASP A 75 -0.31 25.18 -2.25
CA ASP A 75 0.49 25.56 -1.08
C ASP A 75 1.35 24.40 -0.62
N ALA A 76 2.68 24.57 -0.66
CA ALA A 76 3.64 23.54 -0.27
C ALA A 76 3.46 23.09 1.19
N SER A 77 3.18 24.02 2.11
CA SER A 77 2.95 23.70 3.51
C SER A 77 1.71 22.83 3.70
N GLU A 78 0.64 23.11 2.98
CA GLU A 78 -0.58 22.31 3.04
C GLU A 78 -0.39 20.93 2.42
N ARG A 79 0.40 20.83 1.33
CA ARG A 79 0.76 19.52 0.75
C ARG A 79 1.48 18.64 1.78
N ASP A 80 2.47 19.20 2.47
CA ASP A 80 3.25 18.48 3.47
C ASP A 80 2.38 17.99 4.62
N LYS A 81 1.52 18.86 5.14
CA LYS A 81 0.60 18.52 6.23
C LYS A 81 -0.39 17.41 5.81
N ARG A 82 -0.90 17.50 4.60
CA ARG A 82 -1.86 16.52 4.07
C ARG A 82 -1.20 15.16 3.86
N MET A 83 0.01 15.14 3.30
CA MET A 83 0.78 13.90 3.15
C MET A 83 1.05 13.26 4.50
N ASP A 84 1.51 14.03 5.47
CA ASP A 84 1.75 13.54 6.83
C ASP A 84 0.47 12.98 7.45
N GLY A 85 -0.64 13.69 7.33
CA GLY A 85 -1.92 13.25 7.85
C GLY A 85 -2.38 11.91 7.26
N LEU A 86 -2.20 11.72 5.95
CA LEU A 86 -2.55 10.45 5.29
C LEU A 86 -1.66 9.30 5.77
N LEU A 87 -0.36 9.54 5.94
CA LEU A 87 0.56 8.52 6.44
C LEU A 87 0.22 8.12 7.88
N VAL A 88 -0.08 9.09 8.74
CA VAL A 88 -0.50 8.82 10.12
C VAL A 88 -1.81 8.04 10.15
N GLU A 89 -2.79 8.43 9.34
CA GLU A 89 -4.07 7.74 9.25
C GLU A 89 -3.91 6.31 8.76
N LEU A 90 -3.11 6.09 7.72
CA LEU A 90 -2.85 4.76 7.18
C LEU A 90 -2.14 3.88 8.21
N ALA A 91 -1.14 4.41 8.92
CA ALA A 91 -0.47 3.69 9.99
C ALA A 91 -1.46 3.26 11.06
N ALA A 92 -2.35 4.17 11.48
CA ALA A 92 -3.36 3.86 12.49
C ALA A 92 -4.32 2.76 12.03
N LEU A 93 -4.76 2.78 10.78
CA LEU A 93 -5.65 1.76 10.21
C LEU A 93 -4.99 0.38 10.20
N ILE A 94 -3.73 0.29 9.78
CA ILE A 94 -3.01 -0.98 9.73
C ILE A 94 -2.65 -1.48 11.13
N GLU A 95 -2.20 -0.60 12.03
CA GLU A 95 -1.86 -0.97 13.40
C GLU A 95 -3.08 -1.42 14.21
N ALA A 96 -4.26 -0.88 13.92
CA ALA A 96 -5.49 -1.31 14.56
C ALA A 96 -5.89 -2.74 14.16
N ASP A 97 -5.46 -3.22 13.01
CA ASP A 97 -5.77 -4.55 12.51
C ASP A 97 -4.66 -5.06 11.58
N ARG A 98 -3.55 -5.48 12.16
CA ARG A 98 -2.37 -5.95 11.43
C ARG A 98 -2.61 -7.25 10.66
N THR A 99 -3.66 -7.99 11.01
CA THR A 99 -4.01 -9.23 10.31
C THR A 99 -4.95 -9.00 9.13
N LEU A 100 -5.37 -7.76 8.89
CA LEU A 100 -6.33 -7.37 7.85
C LEU A 100 -7.60 -8.22 7.92
N GLY A 101 -8.19 -8.27 9.11
CA GLY A 101 -9.40 -9.07 9.36
C GLY A 101 -9.14 -10.56 9.50
N GLY A 102 -7.93 -10.97 9.82
CA GLY A 102 -7.54 -12.37 9.95
C GLY A 102 -7.15 -13.04 8.63
N VAL A 103 -7.01 -12.25 7.55
CA VAL A 103 -6.67 -12.77 6.21
C VAL A 103 -5.19 -13.12 6.11
N ILE A 104 -4.32 -12.35 6.77
CA ILE A 104 -2.87 -12.56 6.78
C ILE A 104 -2.34 -12.76 8.21
N GLU A 105 -1.09 -13.16 8.34
CA GLU A 105 -0.45 -13.27 9.66
C GLU A 105 -0.21 -11.90 10.26
N TYR A 106 0.43 -10.99 9.53
CA TYR A 106 0.48 -9.58 9.87
C TYR A 106 1.02 -8.73 8.72
N ALA A 107 0.73 -7.43 8.76
CA ALA A 107 1.27 -6.44 7.84
C ALA A 107 2.34 -5.60 8.54
N GLU A 108 3.45 -5.39 7.86
CA GLU A 108 4.59 -4.63 8.37
C GLU A 108 4.81 -3.42 7.46
N ILE A 109 4.76 -2.21 8.06
CA ILE A 109 4.96 -0.96 7.32
C ILE A 109 6.44 -0.59 7.38
N GLY A 110 7.04 -0.34 6.21
CA GLY A 110 8.40 0.20 6.13
C GLY A 110 8.40 1.74 6.12
N PRO A 111 9.59 2.34 6.18
CA PRO A 111 9.70 3.79 6.15
C PRO A 111 9.30 4.37 4.79
N PRO A 112 8.57 5.51 4.78
CA PRO A 112 8.18 6.14 3.53
C PRO A 112 9.38 6.72 2.79
N LYS A 113 9.32 6.68 1.46
CA LYS A 113 10.32 7.27 0.57
C LYS A 113 9.66 8.41 -0.19
N PHE A 114 10.14 9.63 0.04
CA PHE A 114 9.56 10.82 -0.56
C PHE A 114 10.24 11.15 -1.88
N ASP A 115 9.49 11.79 -2.79
CA ASP A 115 9.96 12.34 -4.06
C ASP A 115 10.46 11.31 -5.11
N GLU A 116 10.35 10.00 -4.83
CA GLU A 116 10.74 8.98 -5.81
C GLU A 116 9.77 8.84 -6.99
N LEU A 117 8.53 9.27 -6.80
CA LEU A 117 7.46 9.08 -7.78
C LEU A 117 6.89 10.40 -8.30
N ALA A 118 7.50 11.55 -7.97
CA ALA A 118 7.00 12.84 -8.41
C ALA A 118 6.93 12.88 -9.94
N PRO A 119 5.75 13.15 -10.54
CA PRO A 119 5.64 13.24 -11.99
C PRO A 119 6.48 14.41 -12.52
N ASP A 120 7.29 14.15 -13.54
CA ASP A 120 8.13 15.19 -14.14
C ASP A 120 7.29 16.33 -14.71
N GLY A 121 7.70 17.55 -14.40
CA GLY A 121 7.07 18.76 -14.94
C GLY A 121 5.72 19.12 -14.34
N VAL A 122 5.26 18.40 -13.33
CA VAL A 122 4.01 18.71 -12.63
C VAL A 122 4.34 19.39 -11.30
N SER A 123 3.96 20.66 -11.19
CA SER A 123 4.09 21.42 -9.94
C SER A 123 2.88 21.20 -9.05
N GLY A 124 3.06 21.37 -7.74
CA GLY A 124 1.95 21.27 -6.78
C GLY A 124 1.59 19.86 -6.36
N ILE A 125 2.36 18.85 -6.75
CA ILE A 125 2.16 17.44 -6.34
C ILE A 125 3.33 16.98 -5.49
N LYS A 126 3.02 16.37 -4.34
CA LYS A 126 3.97 15.64 -3.52
C LYS A 126 3.67 14.15 -3.63
N ALA A 127 4.69 13.33 -3.80
CA ALA A 127 4.57 11.89 -3.93
C ALA A 127 5.36 11.16 -2.84
N CYS A 128 4.87 9.98 -2.45
CA CYS A 128 5.50 9.14 -1.46
C CYS A 128 5.32 7.67 -1.85
N LEU A 129 6.37 6.88 -1.70
CA LEU A 129 6.32 5.43 -1.82
C LEU A 129 6.39 4.82 -0.42
N LEU A 130 5.35 4.10 -0.04
CA LEU A 130 5.30 3.40 1.25
C LEU A 130 5.40 1.90 1.02
N PRO A 131 6.51 1.26 1.43
CA PRO A 131 6.62 -0.20 1.33
C PRO A 131 5.83 -0.86 2.47
N VAL A 132 5.13 -1.95 2.14
CA VAL A 132 4.43 -2.78 3.12
C VAL A 132 4.78 -4.22 2.84
N VAL A 133 5.12 -4.98 3.87
CA VAL A 133 5.37 -6.41 3.77
C VAL A 133 4.16 -7.16 4.32
N LEU A 134 3.57 -8.01 3.49
CA LEU A 134 2.47 -8.88 3.90
C LEU A 134 3.04 -10.26 4.22
N HIS A 135 2.92 -10.66 5.48
CA HIS A 135 3.35 -11.98 5.95
C HIS A 135 2.15 -12.92 5.91
N TYR A 136 2.22 -13.92 5.05
CA TYR A 136 1.15 -14.90 4.92
C TYR A 136 1.69 -16.25 4.43
N SER A 137 0.85 -17.26 4.46
CA SER A 137 1.21 -18.59 3.98
C SER A 137 0.18 -19.12 3.00
N SER A 138 0.61 -20.05 2.16
CA SER A 138 -0.24 -20.73 1.19
C SER A 138 0.19 -22.17 1.02
N SER A 139 -0.68 -23.00 0.42
CA SER A 139 -0.39 -24.41 0.21
C SER A 139 0.47 -24.69 -1.02
N GLY A 140 0.68 -23.67 -1.87
CA GLY A 140 1.50 -23.78 -3.07
C GLY A 140 1.90 -22.40 -3.57
N PRO A 141 2.82 -22.34 -4.55
CA PRO A 141 3.34 -21.03 -4.98
C PRO A 141 2.34 -20.17 -5.73
N LEU A 142 1.27 -20.76 -6.25
CA LEU A 142 0.25 -20.04 -7.03
C LEU A 142 -1.12 -19.97 -6.34
N ASN A 143 -1.23 -20.58 -5.18
CA ASN A 143 -2.52 -20.67 -4.49
C ASN A 143 -2.77 -19.45 -3.58
#